data_b10214cfe19ac021adf5b4bd3a3c1b12
#
_entry.id   b10214cfe19ac021adf5b4bd3a3c1b12
#
_cell.length_a   1.000
_cell.length_b   1.000
_cell.length_c   1.000
_cell.angle_alpha   90.00
_cell.angle_beta   90.00
_cell.angle_gamma   90.00
#
_symmetry.space_group_name_H-M   'P 1'
#
loop_
_entity.id
_entity.type
_entity.pdbx_description
1 polymer ?
#
loop_
_entity_poly.entity_id
_entity_poly.type
_entity_poly.pdbx_seq_one_letter_code
_entity_poly.pdbx_strand_id
1 'polypeptide(L)'
;MKKLLAALTATVLLVYLLPAVSAAQASPKKRVLVLTDIEADVDDTQSLIRFLTYANQWDVEGLVATTSIHQKTRVAPESIIKVLEAYKKVQPNLLKHEKGYPSYEALKAKVKKGPAVYGMQGVGSGHDCEGSDWIIQVLEKNDPRPVWISVWGGTNTLAQALWKIKQTKAPALAEKLYSKIRVYTISDQDDSGPWIRSNFPSIFYVVTPGYNYAKATWLGMSFGMPGSNTEVVSNDWLAKNIQQGHGPLGAAYPDVAYGMEGDTPSFLSLISNGLNDAEHPNYGGWGGRYEYYLPEFEDSNTGMFKRENWPKDAPETRPIWTNASDSIFSPVDKKGYTGNMVTIWRWRQEYQNDFAARMVWTTKSFAECNHPPIPMLAHSDHLTVHSGEEFHLNAEGTTDPDGDSISYLWFQYPEAGTYKGFVSFKPYAANLYNLPVTAPVVDSVQTIHFILRVTDKGTPALTRYKRVMVTVLPK
;
A
#
# COMPACT_ATOMS: atom_id res chain seq x y z
N MET A 1 56.40 -62.03 -34.33
CA MET A 1 55.14 -61.92 -33.57
C MET A 1 55.25 -60.75 -32.64
N LYS A 2 54.69 -59.60 -33.04
CA LYS A 2 54.70 -58.36 -32.24
C LYS A 2 53.26 -58.14 -31.68
N LYS A 3 53.15 -58.13 -30.35
CA LYS A 3 51.86 -57.80 -29.66
C LYS A 3 51.75 -56.28 -29.55
N LEU A 4 50.67 -55.69 -30.13
CA LEU A 4 50.25 -54.30 -29.92
C LEU A 4 49.45 -54.26 -28.66
N LEU A 5 49.87 -53.46 -27.68
CA LEU A 5 49.06 -53.04 -26.53
C LEU A 5 48.31 -51.72 -26.89
N ALA A 6 46.99 -51.75 -26.90
CA ALA A 6 46.18 -50.54 -27.02
C ALA A 6 45.88 -50.06 -25.62
N ALA A 7 46.33 -48.84 -25.29
CA ALA A 7 45.95 -48.14 -24.06
C ALA A 7 44.67 -47.34 -24.31
N LEU A 8 43.64 -47.69 -23.58
CA LEU A 8 42.37 -46.94 -23.57
C LEU A 8 42.43 -45.80 -22.50
N THR A 9 42.58 -44.58 -22.93
CA THR A 9 42.48 -43.42 -22.05
C THR A 9 41.00 -43.02 -21.88
N ALA A 10 40.43 -43.26 -20.71
CA ALA A 10 39.09 -42.81 -20.35
C ALA A 10 39.17 -41.34 -19.87
N THR A 11 38.66 -40.42 -20.67
CA THR A 11 38.50 -39.02 -20.29
C THR A 11 37.23 -38.88 -19.45
N VAL A 12 37.36 -38.65 -18.15
CA VAL A 12 36.24 -38.35 -17.26
C VAL A 12 35.88 -36.87 -17.43
N LEU A 13 34.75 -36.61 -18.08
CA LEU A 13 34.18 -35.26 -18.19
C LEU A 13 33.48 -34.90 -16.87
N LEU A 14 34.12 -34.07 -16.06
CA LEU A 14 33.52 -33.53 -14.83
C LEU A 14 32.56 -32.40 -15.22
N VAL A 15 31.25 -32.71 -15.29
CA VAL A 15 30.21 -31.70 -15.49
C VAL A 15 30.00 -31.00 -14.16
N TYR A 16 30.51 -29.79 -14.05
CA TYR A 16 30.15 -28.88 -12.95
C TYR A 16 28.71 -28.42 -13.14
N LEU A 17 27.77 -28.99 -12.37
CA LEU A 17 26.43 -28.44 -12.18
C LEU A 17 26.57 -27.16 -11.35
N LEU A 18 26.68 -26.02 -12.02
CA LEU A 18 26.44 -24.73 -11.36
C LEU A 18 24.99 -24.68 -10.91
N PRO A 19 24.71 -24.36 -9.65
CA PRO A 19 23.33 -24.14 -9.23
C PRO A 19 22.77 -22.99 -10.06
N ALA A 20 21.72 -23.26 -10.82
CA ALA A 20 20.96 -22.22 -11.49
C ALA A 20 20.39 -21.30 -10.40
N VAL A 21 20.97 -20.12 -10.25
CA VAL A 21 20.34 -19.04 -9.47
C VAL A 21 19.06 -18.72 -10.20
N SER A 22 17.95 -19.26 -9.71
CA SER A 22 16.63 -18.91 -10.19
C SER A 22 16.45 -17.42 -9.96
N ALA A 23 16.51 -16.63 -11.04
CA ALA A 23 16.10 -15.23 -10.96
C ALA A 23 14.69 -15.22 -10.38
N ALA A 24 14.53 -14.66 -9.20
CA ALA A 24 13.23 -14.54 -8.56
C ALA A 24 12.29 -13.84 -9.55
N GLN A 25 11.29 -14.56 -10.03
CA GLN A 25 10.32 -14.03 -10.97
C GLN A 25 9.61 -12.88 -10.28
N ALA A 26 9.74 -11.67 -10.81
CA ALA A 26 9.10 -10.50 -10.23
C ALA A 26 7.60 -10.78 -10.03
N SER A 27 7.10 -10.57 -8.83
CA SER A 27 5.67 -10.74 -8.55
C SER A 27 4.84 -9.91 -9.53
N PRO A 28 3.74 -10.45 -10.07
CA PRO A 28 2.91 -9.74 -11.03
C PRO A 28 2.40 -8.44 -10.41
N LYS A 29 2.40 -7.36 -11.20
CA LYS A 29 1.87 -6.06 -10.75
C LYS A 29 0.44 -6.20 -10.25
N LYS A 30 0.10 -5.45 -9.21
CA LYS A 30 -1.29 -5.35 -8.75
C LYS A 30 -2.11 -4.53 -9.74
N ARG A 31 -3.36 -4.90 -9.97
CA ARG A 31 -4.32 -4.16 -10.78
C ARG A 31 -5.02 -3.14 -9.88
N VAL A 32 -4.99 -1.86 -10.21
CA VAL A 32 -5.51 -0.79 -9.33
C VAL A 32 -6.47 0.11 -10.08
N LEU A 33 -7.63 0.36 -9.48
CA LEU A 33 -8.64 1.31 -9.94
C LEU A 33 -8.91 2.30 -8.79
N VAL A 34 -8.89 3.59 -9.11
CA VAL A 34 -9.11 4.68 -8.14
C VAL A 34 -10.52 5.25 -8.31
N LEU A 35 -11.23 5.48 -7.19
CA LEU A 35 -12.44 6.29 -7.10
C LEU A 35 -12.12 7.56 -6.32
N THR A 36 -12.20 8.74 -6.94
CA THR A 36 -11.77 10.01 -6.37
C THR A 36 -12.87 11.07 -6.50
N ASP A 37 -13.14 11.81 -5.46
CA ASP A 37 -14.00 13.00 -5.49
C ASP A 37 -13.19 14.29 -5.70
N ILE A 38 -12.11 14.17 -6.48
CA ILE A 38 -11.18 15.27 -6.82
C ILE A 38 -11.92 16.61 -7.00
N GLU A 39 -11.40 17.66 -6.39
CA GLU A 39 -11.98 18.98 -6.18
C GLU A 39 -12.99 19.09 -5.02
N ALA A 40 -13.25 18.01 -4.26
CA ALA A 40 -13.93 18.14 -2.98
C ALA A 40 -13.02 18.83 -1.95
N ASP A 41 -11.74 18.44 -1.94
CA ASP A 41 -10.62 19.04 -1.23
C ASP A 41 -9.35 18.95 -2.12
N VAL A 42 -8.25 19.48 -1.64
CA VAL A 42 -6.95 19.47 -2.35
C VAL A 42 -6.21 18.15 -2.23
N ASP A 43 -6.53 17.34 -1.23
CA ASP A 43 -5.81 16.12 -0.88
C ASP A 43 -5.92 15.01 -1.94
N ASP A 44 -7.03 14.91 -2.68
CA ASP A 44 -7.15 14.06 -3.87
C ASP A 44 -6.10 14.40 -4.94
N THR A 45 -5.89 15.71 -5.20
CA THR A 45 -4.89 16.16 -6.16
C THR A 45 -3.47 15.80 -5.68
N GLN A 46 -3.20 15.99 -4.38
CA GLN A 46 -1.93 15.60 -3.75
C GLN A 46 -1.72 14.08 -3.88
N SER A 47 -2.73 13.30 -3.51
CA SER A 47 -2.71 11.82 -3.56
C SER A 47 -2.55 11.30 -4.99
N LEU A 48 -3.20 11.92 -5.98
CA LEU A 48 -3.05 11.54 -7.39
C LEU A 48 -1.64 11.81 -7.91
N ILE A 49 -1.02 12.92 -7.53
CA ILE A 49 0.36 13.22 -7.90
C ILE A 49 1.31 12.16 -7.33
N ARG A 50 1.17 11.82 -6.04
CA ARG A 50 1.94 10.73 -5.44
C ARG A 50 1.67 9.41 -6.16
N PHE A 51 0.41 9.03 -6.37
CA PHE A 51 0.01 7.82 -7.07
C PHE A 51 0.71 7.67 -8.43
N LEU A 52 0.80 8.75 -9.20
CA LEU A 52 1.44 8.76 -10.51
C LEU A 52 2.95 8.55 -10.46
N THR A 53 3.63 8.98 -9.38
CA THR A 53 5.07 8.70 -9.21
C THR A 53 5.37 7.23 -8.89
N TYR A 54 4.35 6.43 -8.53
CA TYR A 54 4.43 4.99 -8.31
C TYR A 54 3.70 4.18 -9.40
N ALA A 55 3.17 4.83 -10.45
CA ALA A 55 2.35 4.16 -11.46
C ALA A 55 3.08 3.06 -12.25
N ASN A 56 4.40 3.00 -12.14
CA ASN A 56 5.21 1.89 -12.67
C ASN A 56 5.09 0.59 -11.88
N GLN A 57 4.58 0.62 -10.64
CA GLN A 57 4.51 -0.55 -9.76
C GLN A 57 3.20 -1.34 -9.91
N TRP A 58 2.19 -0.79 -10.56
CA TRP A 58 0.89 -1.42 -10.77
C TRP A 58 0.37 -1.27 -12.19
N ASP A 59 -0.63 -2.06 -12.51
CA ASP A 59 -1.44 -1.91 -13.71
C ASP A 59 -2.63 -1.01 -13.35
N VAL A 60 -2.56 0.27 -13.72
CA VAL A 60 -3.66 1.22 -13.51
C VAL A 60 -4.82 0.80 -14.40
N GLU A 61 -5.95 0.40 -13.80
CA GLU A 61 -7.14 -0.06 -14.51
C GLU A 61 -8.18 1.03 -14.71
N GLY A 62 -8.22 2.04 -13.84
CA GLY A 62 -9.15 3.16 -13.94
C GLY A 62 -8.80 4.30 -13.01
N LEU A 63 -9.17 5.51 -13.41
CA LEU A 63 -9.18 6.73 -12.61
C LEU A 63 -10.58 7.32 -12.76
N VAL A 64 -11.45 7.11 -11.77
CA VAL A 64 -12.88 7.39 -11.89
C VAL A 64 -13.27 8.52 -10.94
N ALA A 65 -13.77 9.61 -11.50
CA ALA A 65 -14.32 10.70 -10.71
C ALA A 65 -15.68 10.29 -10.13
N THR A 66 -15.82 10.39 -8.80
CA THR A 66 -17.04 10.01 -8.04
C THR A 66 -17.56 11.17 -7.20
N THR A 67 -18.72 11.02 -6.60
CA THR A 67 -19.26 11.96 -5.58
C THR A 67 -18.83 11.53 -4.19
N SER A 68 -19.00 12.43 -3.22
CA SER A 68 -18.86 12.16 -1.79
C SER A 68 -19.79 13.03 -0.97
N ILE A 69 -19.73 12.90 0.35
CA ILE A 69 -20.41 13.81 1.30
C ILE A 69 -19.94 15.27 1.12
N HIS A 70 -18.73 15.49 0.60
CA HIS A 70 -18.13 16.80 0.38
C HIS A 70 -18.44 17.34 -1.03
N GLN A 71 -18.79 16.47 -1.98
CA GLN A 71 -19.10 16.82 -3.37
C GLN A 71 -20.28 15.98 -3.91
N LYS A 72 -21.52 16.39 -3.57
CA LYS A 72 -22.73 15.55 -3.75
C LYS A 72 -23.34 15.57 -5.16
N THR A 73 -23.12 16.61 -5.94
CA THR A 73 -23.90 16.88 -7.16
C THR A 73 -23.07 17.04 -8.42
N ARG A 74 -21.76 16.86 -8.33
CA ARG A 74 -20.84 16.93 -9.46
C ARG A 74 -19.69 15.95 -9.31
N VAL A 75 -19.02 15.67 -10.41
CA VAL A 75 -17.75 14.95 -10.49
C VAL A 75 -16.83 15.68 -11.47
N ALA A 76 -15.51 15.62 -11.27
CA ALA A 76 -14.53 16.44 -12.00
C ALA A 76 -13.44 15.61 -12.72
N PRO A 77 -13.78 14.78 -13.72
CA PRO A 77 -12.79 13.98 -14.45
C PRO A 77 -11.77 14.87 -15.21
N GLU A 78 -12.11 16.10 -15.56
CA GLU A 78 -11.22 17.07 -16.16
C GLU A 78 -10.04 17.46 -15.28
N SER A 79 -10.22 17.45 -13.97
CA SER A 79 -9.14 17.73 -13.02
C SER A 79 -8.18 16.56 -12.89
N ILE A 80 -8.65 15.31 -13.02
CA ILE A 80 -7.76 14.16 -13.22
C ILE A 80 -6.91 14.35 -14.47
N ILE A 81 -7.53 14.71 -15.60
CA ILE A 81 -6.82 14.93 -16.88
C ILE A 81 -5.77 16.04 -16.74
N LYS A 82 -6.08 17.13 -16.04
CA LYS A 82 -5.13 18.23 -15.80
C LYS A 82 -3.87 17.77 -15.06
N VAL A 83 -4.01 16.90 -14.04
CA VAL A 83 -2.87 16.31 -13.36
C VAL A 83 -2.09 15.37 -14.28
N LEU A 84 -2.79 14.56 -15.10
CA LEU A 84 -2.15 13.70 -16.10
C LEU A 84 -1.37 14.48 -17.16
N GLU A 85 -1.80 15.69 -17.53
CA GLU A 85 -1.05 16.57 -18.43
C GLU A 85 0.26 17.07 -17.81
N ALA A 86 0.29 17.31 -16.49
CA ALA A 86 1.53 17.59 -15.78
C ALA A 86 2.43 16.35 -15.74
N TYR A 87 1.88 15.17 -15.44
CA TYR A 87 2.58 13.90 -15.47
C TYR A 87 3.20 13.59 -16.84
N LYS A 88 2.47 13.82 -17.93
CA LYS A 88 2.97 13.64 -19.32
C LYS A 88 4.32 14.28 -19.54
N LYS A 89 4.54 15.46 -18.95
CA LYS A 89 5.77 16.24 -19.17
C LYS A 89 6.98 15.69 -18.39
N VAL A 90 6.74 14.95 -17.32
CA VAL A 90 7.80 14.37 -16.45
C VAL A 90 7.98 12.87 -16.65
N GLN A 91 6.99 12.16 -17.20
CA GLN A 91 7.02 10.71 -17.42
C GLN A 91 8.25 10.23 -18.20
N PRO A 92 8.74 10.91 -19.26
CA PRO A 92 9.96 10.48 -19.94
C PRO A 92 11.21 10.51 -19.05
N ASN A 93 11.22 11.39 -18.03
CA ASN A 93 12.33 11.43 -17.09
C ASN A 93 12.22 10.31 -16.04
N LEU A 94 11.03 10.07 -15.51
CA LEU A 94 10.76 8.94 -14.60
C LEU A 94 11.19 7.59 -15.21
N LEU A 95 10.99 7.40 -16.52
CA LEU A 95 11.40 6.19 -17.25
C LEU A 95 12.93 5.98 -17.31
N LYS A 96 13.74 7.01 -17.04
CA LYS A 96 15.20 6.87 -16.93
C LYS A 96 15.63 6.23 -15.60
N HIS A 97 14.79 6.33 -14.57
CA HIS A 97 15.02 5.78 -13.24
C HIS A 97 14.47 4.36 -13.11
N GLU A 98 13.20 4.16 -13.45
CA GLU A 98 12.53 2.86 -13.40
C GLU A 98 11.67 2.67 -14.65
N LYS A 99 11.64 1.44 -15.16
CA LYS A 99 10.76 1.08 -16.30
C LYS A 99 9.31 0.94 -15.85
N GLY A 100 8.38 1.02 -16.80
CA GLY A 100 6.99 0.60 -16.60
C GLY A 100 6.02 1.71 -16.25
N TYR A 101 6.44 2.97 -16.25
CA TYR A 101 5.51 4.13 -16.15
C TYR A 101 4.59 4.18 -17.38
N PRO A 102 3.26 4.14 -17.18
CA PRO A 102 2.31 4.19 -18.30
C PRO A 102 2.36 5.54 -19.02
N SER A 103 2.02 5.55 -20.31
CA SER A 103 1.91 6.80 -21.05
C SER A 103 0.69 7.61 -20.61
N TYR A 104 0.73 8.92 -20.88
CA TYR A 104 -0.42 9.81 -20.67
C TYR A 104 -1.67 9.31 -21.41
N GLU A 105 -1.54 8.90 -22.67
CA GLU A 105 -2.65 8.42 -23.49
C GLU A 105 -3.27 7.14 -22.88
N ALA A 106 -2.43 6.24 -22.37
CA ALA A 106 -2.90 5.02 -21.71
C ALA A 106 -3.66 5.31 -20.40
N LEU A 107 -3.23 6.31 -19.63
CA LEU A 107 -3.93 6.75 -18.41
C LEU A 107 -5.19 7.53 -18.74
N LYS A 108 -5.14 8.48 -19.70
CA LYS A 108 -6.28 9.30 -20.11
C LYS A 108 -7.45 8.45 -20.61
N ALA A 109 -7.18 7.40 -21.38
CA ALA A 109 -8.21 6.46 -21.85
C ALA A 109 -8.96 5.75 -20.70
N LYS A 110 -8.38 5.71 -19.50
CA LYS A 110 -8.93 5.08 -18.30
C LYS A 110 -9.61 6.07 -17.35
N VAL A 111 -9.59 7.37 -17.66
CA VAL A 111 -10.37 8.36 -16.91
C VAL A 111 -11.84 8.18 -17.26
N LYS A 112 -12.68 8.04 -16.23
CA LYS A 112 -14.12 7.80 -16.39
C LYS A 112 -14.92 8.69 -15.43
N LYS A 113 -16.15 8.94 -15.82
CA LYS A 113 -17.11 9.72 -15.06
C LYS A 113 -18.06 8.80 -14.31
N GLY A 114 -18.10 8.91 -12.97
CA GLY A 114 -19.13 8.32 -12.12
C GLY A 114 -20.44 9.09 -12.16
N PRO A 115 -21.48 8.67 -11.40
CA PRO A 115 -22.73 9.39 -11.31
C PRO A 115 -22.52 10.72 -10.55
N ALA A 116 -23.08 11.81 -11.07
CA ALA A 116 -23.11 13.11 -10.39
C ALA A 116 -24.29 13.20 -9.41
N VAL A 117 -24.59 12.10 -8.73
CA VAL A 117 -25.66 11.93 -7.73
C VAL A 117 -25.09 11.20 -6.53
N TYR A 118 -25.29 11.75 -5.36
CA TYR A 118 -24.70 11.28 -4.11
C TYR A 118 -25.24 9.90 -3.66
N GLY A 119 -24.33 9.03 -3.24
CA GLY A 119 -24.61 7.81 -2.52
C GLY A 119 -25.59 6.88 -3.23
N MET A 120 -26.43 6.20 -2.47
CA MET A 120 -27.43 5.25 -2.98
C MET A 120 -28.53 5.88 -3.84
N GLN A 121 -28.68 7.20 -3.82
CA GLN A 121 -29.57 7.90 -4.77
C GLN A 121 -29.05 7.79 -6.22
N GLY A 122 -27.76 7.54 -6.41
CA GLY A 122 -27.12 7.31 -7.71
C GLY A 122 -26.99 5.82 -8.08
N VAL A 123 -27.73 4.91 -7.40
CA VAL A 123 -27.64 3.47 -7.60
C VAL A 123 -29.00 2.87 -7.95
N GLY A 124 -29.05 2.02 -8.97
CA GLY A 124 -30.27 1.35 -9.39
C GLY A 124 -30.53 1.47 -10.89
N SER A 125 -31.77 1.15 -11.30
CA SER A 125 -32.17 1.22 -12.69
C SER A 125 -32.09 2.65 -13.23
N GLY A 126 -31.45 2.84 -14.39
CA GLY A 126 -31.29 4.14 -15.02
C GLY A 126 -30.12 4.99 -14.51
N HIS A 127 -29.30 4.46 -13.58
CA HIS A 127 -28.12 5.14 -13.04
C HIS A 127 -26.79 4.62 -13.59
N ASP A 128 -26.81 3.85 -14.69
CA ASP A 128 -25.59 3.42 -15.36
C ASP A 128 -24.77 4.62 -15.82
N CYS A 129 -23.46 4.54 -15.64
CA CYS A 129 -22.53 5.59 -16.03
C CYS A 129 -21.22 4.98 -16.58
N GLU A 130 -20.40 5.82 -17.23
CA GLU A 130 -19.11 5.36 -17.76
C GLU A 130 -18.26 4.64 -16.70
N GLY A 131 -18.22 5.16 -15.46
CA GLY A 131 -17.43 4.60 -14.39
C GLY A 131 -17.92 3.22 -13.95
N SER A 132 -19.23 3.04 -13.74
CA SER A 132 -19.80 1.74 -13.36
C SER A 132 -19.63 0.70 -14.45
N ASP A 133 -19.86 1.06 -15.71
CA ASP A 133 -19.67 0.17 -16.85
C ASP A 133 -18.19 -0.22 -17.04
N TRP A 134 -17.29 0.74 -16.82
CA TRP A 134 -15.86 0.49 -16.87
C TRP A 134 -15.39 -0.48 -15.78
N ILE A 135 -15.88 -0.35 -14.55
CA ILE A 135 -15.60 -1.29 -13.47
C ILE A 135 -16.00 -2.71 -13.88
N ILE A 136 -17.20 -2.87 -14.45
CA ILE A 136 -17.68 -4.18 -14.94
C ILE A 136 -16.73 -4.74 -16.02
N GLN A 137 -16.36 -3.93 -17.01
CA GLN A 137 -15.44 -4.34 -18.07
C GLN A 137 -14.07 -4.77 -17.51
N VAL A 138 -13.54 -4.04 -16.52
CA VAL A 138 -12.28 -4.38 -15.85
C VAL A 138 -12.36 -5.72 -15.12
N LEU A 139 -13.47 -6.00 -14.44
CA LEU A 139 -13.70 -7.26 -13.74
C LEU A 139 -13.88 -8.44 -14.70
N GLU A 140 -14.51 -8.21 -15.87
CA GLU A 140 -14.74 -9.22 -16.90
C GLU A 140 -13.48 -9.60 -17.71
N LYS A 141 -12.40 -8.84 -17.60
CA LYS A 141 -11.14 -9.22 -18.24
C LYS A 141 -10.71 -10.64 -17.83
N ASN A 142 -10.20 -11.39 -18.80
CA ASN A 142 -9.63 -12.71 -18.55
C ASN A 142 -8.26 -12.61 -17.85
N ASP A 143 -8.26 -12.02 -16.66
CA ASP A 143 -7.11 -11.87 -15.77
C ASP A 143 -7.53 -12.38 -14.39
N PRO A 144 -6.82 -13.39 -13.84
CA PRO A 144 -7.18 -13.96 -12.54
C PRO A 144 -6.79 -13.07 -11.36
N ARG A 145 -5.90 -12.08 -11.59
CA ARG A 145 -5.46 -11.19 -10.52
C ARG A 145 -6.60 -10.35 -9.98
N PRO A 146 -6.69 -10.13 -8.66
CA PRO A 146 -7.68 -9.22 -8.10
C PRO A 146 -7.47 -7.78 -8.58
N VAL A 147 -8.55 -7.00 -8.50
CA VAL A 147 -8.56 -5.56 -8.77
C VAL A 147 -8.70 -4.84 -7.43
N TRP A 148 -7.70 -4.08 -7.08
CA TRP A 148 -7.71 -3.19 -5.93
C TRP A 148 -8.44 -1.90 -6.28
N ILE A 149 -9.53 -1.65 -5.58
CA ILE A 149 -10.31 -0.42 -5.70
C ILE A 149 -9.93 0.48 -4.53
N SER A 150 -9.09 1.45 -4.81
CA SER A 150 -8.65 2.49 -3.88
C SER A 150 -9.67 3.62 -3.90
N VAL A 151 -10.38 3.80 -2.79
CA VAL A 151 -11.51 4.73 -2.71
C VAL A 151 -11.13 5.94 -1.86
N TRP A 152 -11.17 7.11 -2.48
CA TRP A 152 -10.81 8.41 -1.90
C TRP A 152 -12.05 9.23 -1.56
N GLY A 153 -13.13 9.07 -2.33
CA GLY A 153 -14.44 9.67 -2.10
C GLY A 153 -15.52 8.64 -1.74
N GLY A 154 -16.72 8.81 -2.31
CA GLY A 154 -17.82 7.85 -2.15
C GLY A 154 -17.67 6.61 -3.01
N THR A 155 -18.39 5.57 -2.62
CA THR A 155 -18.35 4.25 -3.28
C THR A 155 -19.51 4.01 -4.24
N ASN A 156 -20.38 5.02 -4.48
CA ASN A 156 -21.60 4.86 -5.25
C ASN A 156 -21.38 4.33 -6.69
N THR A 157 -20.26 4.70 -7.33
CA THR A 157 -19.90 4.18 -8.66
C THR A 157 -19.65 2.66 -8.63
N LEU A 158 -18.96 2.17 -7.59
CA LEU A 158 -18.78 0.73 -7.37
C LEU A 158 -20.10 0.05 -7.02
N ALA A 159 -20.92 0.68 -6.16
CA ALA A 159 -22.23 0.16 -5.79
C ALA A 159 -23.13 -0.01 -7.02
N GLN A 160 -23.13 0.94 -7.97
CA GLN A 160 -23.88 0.82 -9.23
C GLN A 160 -23.36 -0.34 -10.09
N ALA A 161 -22.03 -0.52 -10.19
CA ALA A 161 -21.45 -1.66 -10.91
C ALA A 161 -21.89 -3.01 -10.28
N LEU A 162 -21.83 -3.12 -8.95
CA LEU A 162 -22.24 -4.31 -8.22
C LEU A 162 -23.74 -4.58 -8.35
N TRP A 163 -24.57 -3.54 -8.26
CA TRP A 163 -26.00 -3.63 -8.49
C TRP A 163 -26.29 -4.18 -9.88
N LYS A 164 -25.67 -3.61 -10.93
CA LYS A 164 -25.86 -4.05 -12.32
C LYS A 164 -25.39 -5.49 -12.53
N ILE A 165 -24.24 -5.89 -12.00
CA ILE A 165 -23.77 -7.28 -12.04
C ILE A 165 -24.81 -8.21 -11.43
N LYS A 166 -25.35 -7.89 -10.25
CA LYS A 166 -26.38 -8.68 -9.55
C LYS A 166 -27.65 -8.84 -10.38
N GLN A 167 -28.06 -7.81 -11.13
CA GLN A 167 -29.28 -7.83 -11.94
C GLN A 167 -29.10 -8.54 -13.30
N THR A 168 -27.90 -8.53 -13.86
CA THR A 168 -27.69 -8.89 -15.27
C THR A 168 -26.87 -10.16 -15.50
N LYS A 169 -26.11 -10.60 -14.50
CA LYS A 169 -25.25 -11.79 -14.63
C LYS A 169 -25.85 -13.01 -13.93
N ALA A 170 -25.56 -14.19 -14.46
CA ALA A 170 -25.88 -15.43 -13.76
C ALA A 170 -25.17 -15.47 -12.39
N PRO A 171 -25.80 -16.02 -11.32
CA PRO A 171 -25.24 -15.96 -9.96
C PRO A 171 -23.79 -16.46 -9.85
N ALA A 172 -23.44 -17.56 -10.47
CA ALA A 172 -22.08 -18.10 -10.44
C ALA A 172 -21.04 -17.16 -11.09
N LEU A 173 -21.42 -16.45 -12.16
CA LEU A 173 -20.56 -15.45 -12.77
C LEU A 173 -20.43 -14.21 -11.88
N ALA A 174 -21.53 -13.76 -11.29
CA ALA A 174 -21.53 -12.62 -10.38
C ALA A 174 -20.58 -12.87 -9.20
N GLU A 175 -20.65 -14.01 -8.53
CA GLU A 175 -19.74 -14.40 -7.44
C GLU A 175 -18.27 -14.45 -7.90
N LYS A 176 -18.00 -14.98 -9.09
CA LYS A 176 -16.66 -14.96 -9.68
C LYS A 176 -16.14 -13.53 -9.89
N LEU A 177 -16.99 -12.58 -10.27
CA LEU A 177 -16.61 -11.19 -10.43
C LEU A 177 -16.37 -10.53 -9.06
N TYR A 178 -17.23 -10.77 -8.06
CA TYR A 178 -17.08 -10.25 -6.70
C TYR A 178 -15.80 -10.74 -6.04
N SER A 179 -15.42 -12.01 -6.23
CA SER A 179 -14.19 -12.57 -5.65
C SER A 179 -12.90 -11.91 -6.14
N LYS A 180 -12.93 -11.23 -7.29
CA LYS A 180 -11.79 -10.45 -7.80
C LYS A 180 -11.63 -9.08 -7.12
N ILE A 181 -12.62 -8.61 -6.37
CA ILE A 181 -12.62 -7.25 -5.83
C ILE A 181 -11.89 -7.20 -4.50
N ARG A 182 -11.03 -6.19 -4.37
CA ARG A 182 -10.39 -5.77 -3.12
C ARG A 182 -10.67 -4.28 -2.95
N VAL A 183 -11.35 -3.89 -1.90
CA VAL A 183 -11.68 -2.50 -1.63
C VAL A 183 -10.84 -1.99 -0.46
N TYR A 184 -10.24 -0.84 -0.62
CA TYR A 184 -9.72 -0.07 0.49
C TYR A 184 -10.30 1.34 0.42
N THR A 185 -11.21 1.64 1.36
CA THR A 185 -11.85 2.94 1.53
C THR A 185 -11.26 3.60 2.77
N ILE A 186 -10.81 4.84 2.67
CA ILE A 186 -10.23 5.57 3.82
C ILE A 186 -11.25 5.75 4.96
N SER A 187 -12.49 6.09 4.62
CA SER A 187 -13.67 6.20 5.51
C SER A 187 -14.94 6.09 4.69
N ASP A 188 -16.09 5.97 5.32
CA ASP A 188 -17.35 6.12 4.61
C ASP A 188 -17.57 7.60 4.26
N GLN A 189 -17.73 7.87 2.96
CA GLN A 189 -18.03 9.22 2.45
C GLN A 189 -19.38 9.28 1.71
N ASP A 190 -20.10 8.15 1.68
CA ASP A 190 -21.50 8.05 1.29
C ASP A 190 -22.13 6.78 1.90
N ASP A 191 -23.45 6.62 1.75
CA ASP A 191 -24.21 5.48 2.27
C ASP A 191 -24.08 4.21 1.43
N SER A 192 -23.35 4.26 0.32
CA SER A 192 -23.14 3.08 -0.52
C SER A 192 -22.04 2.14 0.01
N GLY A 193 -21.08 2.63 0.81
CA GLY A 193 -20.08 1.81 1.47
C GLY A 193 -20.70 0.77 2.42
N PRO A 194 -21.47 1.19 3.44
CA PRO A 194 -22.24 0.28 4.29
C PRO A 194 -23.18 -0.65 3.50
N TRP A 195 -23.81 -0.14 2.45
CA TRP A 195 -24.68 -0.96 1.59
C TRP A 195 -23.88 -2.08 0.88
N ILE A 196 -22.69 -1.78 0.34
CA ILE A 196 -21.82 -2.79 -0.28
C ILE A 196 -21.45 -3.86 0.75
N ARG A 197 -20.98 -3.46 1.92
CA ARG A 197 -20.55 -4.39 2.98
C ARG A 197 -21.71 -5.30 3.45
N SER A 198 -22.91 -4.76 3.52
CA SER A 198 -24.10 -5.51 3.90
C SER A 198 -24.59 -6.49 2.81
N ASN A 199 -24.56 -6.10 1.53
CA ASN A 199 -25.15 -6.85 0.43
C ASN A 199 -24.17 -7.78 -0.30
N PHE A 200 -22.85 -7.57 -0.18
CA PHE A 200 -21.80 -8.33 -0.85
C PHE A 200 -20.73 -8.79 0.17
N PRO A 201 -21.09 -9.67 1.10
CA PRO A 201 -20.22 -10.07 2.22
C PRO A 201 -18.94 -10.82 1.79
N SER A 202 -18.90 -11.36 0.57
CA SER A 202 -17.71 -12.02 0.02
C SER A 202 -16.63 -11.05 -0.46
N ILE A 203 -16.93 -9.76 -0.60
CA ILE A 203 -15.95 -8.75 -1.03
C ILE A 203 -14.98 -8.47 0.11
N PHE A 204 -13.69 -8.56 -0.20
CA PHE A 204 -12.62 -8.11 0.69
C PHE A 204 -12.69 -6.58 0.83
N TYR A 205 -12.90 -6.07 2.05
CA TYR A 205 -13.17 -4.66 2.28
C TYR A 205 -12.41 -4.15 3.50
N VAL A 206 -11.53 -3.17 3.30
CA VAL A 206 -10.77 -2.47 4.34
C VAL A 206 -11.32 -1.07 4.50
N VAL A 207 -11.66 -0.66 5.73
CA VAL A 207 -12.20 0.67 6.02
C VAL A 207 -12.08 1.03 7.51
N THR A 208 -11.91 2.31 7.81
CA THR A 208 -12.40 2.87 9.08
C THR A 208 -13.86 3.30 8.85
N PRO A 209 -14.86 2.55 9.36
CA PRO A 209 -16.27 2.83 9.10
C PRO A 209 -16.72 4.13 9.76
N GLY A 210 -17.75 4.75 9.18
CA GLY A 210 -18.38 5.94 9.71
C GLY A 210 -17.93 7.25 9.07
N TYR A 211 -18.72 8.28 9.31
CA TYR A 211 -18.56 9.62 8.75
C TYR A 211 -17.73 10.55 9.63
N ASN A 212 -17.48 10.17 10.88
CA ASN A 212 -16.60 10.93 11.76
C ASN A 212 -15.17 10.45 11.64
N TYR A 213 -14.34 11.28 11.05
CA TYR A 213 -12.95 10.95 10.78
C TYR A 213 -12.02 11.03 12.01
N ALA A 214 -12.51 11.52 13.18
CA ALA A 214 -11.67 11.71 14.37
C ALA A 214 -10.94 10.43 14.84
N LYS A 215 -11.49 9.27 14.51
CA LYS A 215 -10.89 7.94 14.81
C LYS A 215 -10.34 7.24 13.57
N ALA A 216 -10.28 7.91 12.44
CA ALA A 216 -9.84 7.30 11.20
C ALA A 216 -8.34 7.03 11.21
N THR A 217 -7.97 5.84 10.77
CA THR A 217 -6.55 5.41 10.70
C THR A 217 -5.75 6.31 9.77
N TRP A 218 -6.35 6.79 8.66
CA TRP A 218 -5.67 7.65 7.69
C TRP A 218 -5.19 9.00 8.26
N LEU A 219 -5.75 9.48 9.37
CA LEU A 219 -5.24 10.67 10.06
C LEU A 219 -3.75 10.53 10.44
N GLY A 220 -3.27 9.30 10.61
CA GLY A 220 -1.86 9.01 10.79
C GLY A 220 -0.98 9.42 9.62
N MET A 221 -1.52 9.56 8.40
CA MET A 221 -0.85 10.14 7.24
C MET A 221 -0.87 11.67 7.30
N SER A 222 -2.03 12.24 7.53
CA SER A 222 -2.40 13.60 7.14
C SER A 222 -2.05 14.65 8.15
N PHE A 223 -1.99 14.30 9.44
CA PHE A 223 -1.90 15.28 10.51
C PHE A 223 -0.66 15.10 11.39
N GLY A 224 -0.27 16.18 12.05
CA GLY A 224 0.72 16.16 13.11
C GLY A 224 0.17 15.44 14.34
N MET A 225 0.48 14.14 14.47
CA MET A 225 0.11 13.33 15.63
C MET A 225 1.17 13.42 16.73
N PRO A 226 0.80 13.37 18.02
CA PRO A 226 1.77 13.27 19.10
C PRO A 226 2.75 12.12 18.84
N GLY A 227 4.05 12.38 19.00
CA GLY A 227 5.11 11.41 18.75
C GLY A 227 5.50 11.20 17.29
N SER A 228 4.72 11.70 16.32
CA SER A 228 5.07 11.61 14.90
C SER A 228 6.02 12.74 14.48
N ASN A 229 6.79 12.53 13.41
CA ASN A 229 7.46 13.64 12.75
C ASN A 229 6.42 14.51 12.03
N THR A 230 6.18 15.71 12.56
CA THR A 230 5.19 16.66 12.04
C THR A 230 5.77 17.57 10.95
N GLU A 231 7.09 17.72 10.89
CA GLU A 231 7.75 18.55 9.89
C GLU A 231 7.44 18.08 8.47
N VAL A 232 7.53 16.76 8.24
CA VAL A 232 7.42 16.17 6.89
C VAL A 232 6.00 16.19 6.29
N VAL A 233 5.02 16.72 7.01
CA VAL A 233 3.65 16.97 6.52
C VAL A 233 3.31 18.46 6.47
N SER A 234 4.27 19.34 6.74
CA SER A 234 4.09 20.80 6.69
C SER A 234 4.19 21.33 5.26
N ASN A 235 3.51 22.46 4.98
CA ASN A 235 3.64 23.16 3.70
C ASN A 235 5.08 23.58 3.40
N ASP A 236 5.87 23.96 4.40
CA ASP A 236 7.29 24.30 4.20
C ASP A 236 8.12 23.12 3.70
N TRP A 237 7.90 21.94 4.28
CA TRP A 237 8.57 20.72 3.83
C TRP A 237 8.10 20.32 2.44
N LEU A 238 6.79 20.37 2.18
CA LEU A 238 6.20 20.05 0.88
C LEU A 238 6.67 21.02 -0.20
N ALA A 239 6.73 22.33 0.10
CA ALA A 239 7.27 23.32 -0.83
C ALA A 239 8.68 22.97 -1.28
N LYS A 240 9.56 22.62 -0.33
CA LYS A 240 10.96 22.31 -0.60
C LYS A 240 11.18 20.97 -1.30
N ASN A 241 10.45 19.92 -0.88
CA ASN A 241 10.75 18.55 -1.26
C ASN A 241 9.81 17.97 -2.35
N ILE A 242 8.65 18.61 -2.57
CA ILE A 242 7.63 18.11 -3.50
C ILE A 242 7.31 19.10 -4.60
N GLN A 243 7.13 20.41 -4.27
CA GLN A 243 6.63 21.39 -5.23
C GLN A 243 7.76 22.05 -6.03
N GLN A 244 8.76 22.60 -5.36
CA GLN A 244 9.79 23.45 -5.97
C GLN A 244 10.88 22.62 -6.63
N GLY A 245 11.20 22.96 -7.89
CA GLY A 245 12.28 22.29 -8.63
C GLY A 245 11.91 20.92 -9.23
N HIS A 246 10.67 20.44 -9.06
CA HIS A 246 10.22 19.12 -9.51
C HIS A 246 9.31 19.19 -10.74
N GLY A 247 9.52 20.19 -11.57
CA GLY A 247 8.86 20.35 -12.85
C GLY A 247 7.34 20.57 -12.75
N PRO A 248 6.62 20.34 -13.86
CA PRO A 248 5.17 20.59 -13.90
C PRO A 248 4.35 19.76 -12.91
N LEU A 249 4.82 18.56 -12.56
CA LEU A 249 4.11 17.71 -11.60
C LEU A 249 4.24 18.26 -10.17
N GLY A 250 5.43 18.73 -9.78
CA GLY A 250 5.62 19.41 -8.50
C GLY A 250 4.84 20.73 -8.42
N ALA A 251 4.83 21.52 -9.50
CA ALA A 251 4.08 22.76 -9.57
C ALA A 251 2.55 22.56 -9.51
N ALA A 252 2.05 21.36 -9.83
CA ALA A 252 0.65 21.01 -9.73
C ALA A 252 0.23 20.52 -8.34
N TYR A 253 1.18 20.24 -7.44
CA TYR A 253 0.89 19.77 -6.09
C TYR A 253 0.43 20.97 -5.23
N PRO A 254 -0.83 20.98 -4.73
CA PRO A 254 -1.36 22.08 -3.96
C PRO A 254 -0.83 22.10 -2.52
N ASP A 255 -0.90 23.27 -1.87
CA ASP A 255 -0.68 23.37 -0.43
C ASP A 255 -1.76 22.61 0.35
N VAL A 256 -1.41 22.16 1.54
CA VAL A 256 -2.34 21.52 2.47
C VAL A 256 -3.36 22.55 2.94
N ALA A 257 -4.64 22.24 2.75
CA ALA A 257 -5.76 23.06 3.25
C ALA A 257 -6.28 22.56 4.60
N TYR A 258 -6.61 21.26 4.69
CA TYR A 258 -7.10 20.62 5.92
C TYR A 258 -6.12 19.58 6.44
N GLY A 259 -5.80 18.59 5.64
CA GLY A 259 -4.83 17.54 5.93
C GLY A 259 -4.04 17.15 4.69
N MET A 260 -2.82 16.63 4.86
CA MET A 260 -1.99 16.19 3.75
C MET A 260 -2.44 14.80 3.29
N GLU A 261 -2.83 14.67 2.01
CA GLU A 261 -2.97 13.38 1.34
C GLU A 261 -3.80 12.33 2.13
N GLY A 262 -5.02 12.68 2.57
CA GLY A 262 -5.89 11.78 3.33
C GLY A 262 -6.18 10.45 2.63
N ASP A 263 -6.17 10.42 1.31
CA ASP A 263 -6.51 9.28 0.47
C ASP A 263 -5.35 8.31 0.24
N THR A 264 -4.12 8.82 0.38
CA THR A 264 -2.88 8.12 0.06
C THR A 264 -2.73 6.77 0.79
N PRO A 265 -3.13 6.58 2.07
CA PRO A 265 -3.05 5.27 2.74
C PRO A 265 -3.71 4.14 1.97
N SER A 266 -4.80 4.40 1.23
CA SER A 266 -5.54 3.38 0.48
C SER A 266 -4.73 2.67 -0.60
N PHE A 267 -3.66 3.30 -1.11
CA PHE A 267 -2.77 2.68 -2.08
C PHE A 267 -1.31 2.50 -1.58
N LEU A 268 -0.90 3.14 -0.48
CA LEU A 268 0.43 2.92 0.09
C LEU A 268 0.68 1.43 0.41
N SER A 269 -0.36 0.70 0.83
CA SER A 269 -0.29 -0.75 1.07
C SER A 269 0.05 -1.57 -0.18
N LEU A 270 -0.12 -0.99 -1.37
CA LEU A 270 0.11 -1.66 -2.65
C LEU A 270 1.55 -1.50 -3.16
N ILE A 271 2.33 -0.57 -2.58
CA ILE A 271 3.73 -0.32 -2.96
C ILE A 271 4.60 -1.52 -2.58
N SER A 272 5.38 -2.01 -3.54
CA SER A 272 6.29 -3.16 -3.35
C SER A 272 7.58 -2.73 -2.65
N ASN A 273 7.52 -2.43 -1.36
CA ASN A 273 8.65 -1.99 -0.54
C ASN A 273 9.28 -3.11 0.32
N GLY A 274 8.74 -4.34 0.26
CA GLY A 274 9.18 -5.49 1.05
C GLY A 274 8.57 -5.60 2.45
N LEU A 275 7.86 -4.57 2.92
CA LEU A 275 7.09 -4.57 4.17
C LEU A 275 5.61 -4.85 3.91
N ASN A 276 5.05 -4.21 2.88
CA ASN A 276 3.63 -4.24 2.58
C ASN A 276 3.17 -5.61 2.07
N ASP A 277 2.08 -6.09 2.63
CA ASP A 277 1.31 -7.22 2.12
C ASP A 277 -0.18 -6.85 2.14
N ALA A 278 -0.70 -6.44 1.00
CA ALA A 278 -2.06 -5.93 0.91
C ALA A 278 -3.13 -7.02 1.08
N GLU A 279 -2.81 -8.29 0.77
CA GLU A 279 -3.76 -9.42 0.99
C GLU A 279 -3.85 -9.78 2.49
N HIS A 280 -2.89 -9.32 3.30
CA HIS A 280 -2.86 -9.52 4.75
C HIS A 280 -2.80 -8.18 5.49
N PRO A 281 -3.92 -7.44 5.58
CA PRO A 281 -3.93 -6.11 6.23
C PRO A 281 -3.46 -6.12 7.68
N ASN A 282 -3.60 -7.26 8.36
CA ASN A 282 -3.13 -7.44 9.73
C ASN A 282 -1.59 -7.54 9.87
N TYR A 283 -0.87 -7.68 8.77
CA TYR A 283 0.60 -7.64 8.81
C TYR A 283 1.14 -6.22 8.93
N GLY A 284 0.36 -5.21 8.53
CA GLY A 284 0.76 -3.81 8.60
C GLY A 284 1.81 -3.42 7.56
N GLY A 285 1.95 -2.11 7.40
CA GLY A 285 2.85 -1.51 6.42
C GLY A 285 2.54 -0.02 6.25
N TRP A 286 3.01 0.58 5.16
CA TRP A 286 2.86 2.02 4.93
C TRP A 286 1.40 2.50 4.86
N GLY A 287 0.49 1.65 4.39
CA GLY A 287 -0.95 1.95 4.33
C GLY A 287 -1.72 1.66 5.64
N GLY A 288 -1.02 1.34 6.73
CA GLY A 288 -1.61 1.02 8.02
C GLY A 288 -1.74 -0.47 8.29
N ARG A 289 -2.27 -0.80 9.48
CA ARG A 289 -2.61 -2.17 9.88
C ARG A 289 -4.08 -2.23 10.26
N TYR A 290 -4.73 -3.32 9.86
CA TYR A 290 -6.16 -3.57 10.06
C TYR A 290 -6.35 -4.98 10.56
N GLU A 291 -7.37 -5.20 11.41
CA GLU A 291 -7.77 -6.49 11.93
C GLU A 291 -9.18 -6.84 11.45
N TYR A 292 -9.47 -8.15 11.37
CA TYR A 292 -10.75 -8.65 10.90
C TYR A 292 -11.64 -8.98 12.09
N TYR A 293 -12.58 -8.08 12.41
CA TYR A 293 -13.52 -8.25 13.50
C TYR A 293 -14.81 -7.45 13.26
N LEU A 294 -15.85 -7.74 14.05
CA LEU A 294 -17.07 -6.94 14.08
C LEU A 294 -16.83 -5.73 15.00
N PRO A 295 -16.70 -4.50 14.47
CA PRO A 295 -16.47 -3.34 15.29
C PRO A 295 -17.70 -3.03 16.16
N GLU A 296 -17.46 -2.57 17.39
CA GLU A 296 -18.52 -2.01 18.21
C GLU A 296 -19.09 -0.75 17.53
N PHE A 297 -20.42 -0.64 17.56
CA PHE A 297 -21.08 0.52 16.99
C PHE A 297 -20.85 1.75 17.87
N GLU A 298 -20.29 2.78 17.29
CA GLU A 298 -20.20 4.09 17.88
C GLU A 298 -20.86 5.10 16.93
N ASP A 299 -21.88 5.83 17.43
CA ASP A 299 -22.42 6.96 16.67
C ASP A 299 -21.30 8.00 16.51
N SER A 300 -20.74 8.08 15.31
CA SER A 300 -19.62 8.96 15.02
C SER A 300 -20.05 10.43 14.90
N ASN A 301 -21.32 10.71 14.68
CA ASN A 301 -21.83 12.07 14.52
C ASN A 301 -22.10 12.75 15.88
N THR A 302 -21.10 12.76 16.75
CA THR A 302 -21.16 13.32 18.12
C THR A 302 -20.02 14.29 18.38
N GLY A 303 -20.16 15.12 19.44
CA GLY A 303 -19.13 16.04 19.88
C GLY A 303 -18.84 17.18 18.89
N MET A 304 -17.56 17.62 18.82
CA MET A 304 -17.17 18.77 17.99
C MET A 304 -17.26 18.50 16.48
N PHE A 305 -17.37 17.24 16.09
CA PHE A 305 -17.51 16.82 14.69
C PHE A 305 -18.96 16.60 14.29
N LYS A 306 -19.92 16.82 15.20
CA LYS A 306 -21.35 16.71 14.90
C LYS A 306 -21.74 17.66 13.77
N ARG A 307 -22.31 17.07 12.70
CA ARG A 307 -22.84 17.82 11.54
C ARG A 307 -24.29 17.41 11.32
N GLU A 308 -25.21 18.36 11.48
CA GLU A 308 -26.65 18.09 11.49
C GLU A 308 -27.19 17.45 10.20
N ASN A 309 -26.53 17.68 9.07
CA ASN A 309 -26.95 17.21 7.75
C ASN A 309 -26.17 16.01 7.25
N TRP A 310 -25.40 15.35 8.11
CA TRP A 310 -24.66 14.15 7.71
C TRP A 310 -25.50 12.90 7.94
N PRO A 311 -25.29 11.84 7.13
CA PRO A 311 -25.93 10.57 7.35
C PRO A 311 -25.63 10.04 8.76
N LYS A 312 -26.56 9.27 9.30
CA LYS A 312 -26.31 8.53 10.53
C LYS A 312 -25.50 7.28 10.20
N ASP A 313 -24.53 7.00 11.02
CA ASP A 313 -23.85 5.73 10.95
C ASP A 313 -24.82 4.58 11.25
N ALA A 314 -24.57 3.43 10.67
CA ALA A 314 -25.26 2.19 10.96
C ALA A 314 -24.27 1.15 11.50
N PRO A 315 -24.68 0.27 12.43
CA PRO A 315 -23.80 -0.77 12.92
C PRO A 315 -23.43 -1.74 11.79
N GLU A 316 -22.18 -2.16 11.78
CA GLU A 316 -21.77 -3.28 10.93
C GLU A 316 -22.49 -4.57 11.38
N THR A 317 -22.87 -5.40 10.42
CA THR A 317 -23.63 -6.63 10.69
C THR A 317 -22.74 -7.88 10.66
N ARG A 318 -21.46 -7.73 10.34
CA ARG A 318 -20.47 -8.79 10.21
C ARG A 318 -19.06 -8.28 10.44
N PRO A 319 -18.06 -9.15 10.67
CA PRO A 319 -16.67 -8.76 10.67
C PRO A 319 -16.24 -8.10 9.35
N ILE A 320 -15.39 -7.09 9.46
CA ILE A 320 -14.73 -6.38 8.35
C ILE A 320 -13.27 -6.15 8.71
N TRP A 321 -12.42 -5.85 7.73
CA TRP A 321 -11.09 -5.34 8.00
C TRP A 321 -11.18 -3.88 8.43
N THR A 322 -10.87 -3.60 9.69
CA THR A 322 -10.98 -2.27 10.28
C THR A 322 -9.84 -2.00 11.25
N ASN A 323 -9.87 -0.86 11.92
CA ASN A 323 -8.79 -0.30 12.73
C ASN A 323 -8.11 -1.33 13.65
N ALA A 324 -6.80 -1.44 13.52
CA ALA A 324 -5.94 -2.13 14.47
C ALA A 324 -5.09 -1.10 15.25
N SER A 325 -4.45 -1.50 16.33
CA SER A 325 -3.56 -0.64 17.11
C SER A 325 -2.15 -1.18 17.13
N ASP A 326 -1.18 -0.29 16.90
CA ASP A 326 0.23 -0.55 17.08
C ASP A 326 0.78 0.24 18.27
N SER A 327 1.85 -0.27 18.86
CA SER A 327 2.61 0.41 19.90
C SER A 327 4.03 0.71 19.41
N ILE A 328 4.50 1.91 19.67
CA ILE A 328 5.88 2.31 19.32
C ILE A 328 6.45 3.26 20.39
N PHE A 329 7.76 3.16 20.60
CA PHE A 329 8.52 4.20 21.27
C PHE A 329 9.01 5.20 20.23
N SER A 330 8.49 6.43 20.29
CA SER A 330 8.80 7.46 19.30
C SER A 330 10.26 7.92 19.40
N PRO A 331 10.98 7.96 18.26
CA PRO A 331 12.31 8.55 18.22
C PRO A 331 12.30 10.08 18.33
N VAL A 332 11.15 10.73 18.11
CA VAL A 332 11.01 12.20 18.08
C VAL A 332 11.03 12.78 19.50
N ASP A 333 10.15 12.30 20.36
CA ASP A 333 9.98 12.85 21.73
C ASP A 333 10.30 11.85 22.85
N LYS A 334 10.77 10.63 22.51
CA LYS A 334 11.19 9.58 23.45
C LYS A 334 10.06 9.11 24.39
N LYS A 335 8.84 9.01 23.85
CA LYS A 335 7.65 8.51 24.57
C LYS A 335 7.01 7.34 23.84
N GLY A 336 6.26 6.51 24.60
CA GLY A 336 5.44 5.44 24.06
C GLY A 336 4.11 5.95 23.54
N TYR A 337 3.68 5.44 22.37
CA TYR A 337 2.38 5.74 21.78
C TYR A 337 1.70 4.46 21.31
N THR A 338 0.39 4.37 21.52
CA THR A 338 -0.44 3.25 21.09
C THR A 338 -1.70 3.78 20.41
N GLY A 339 -2.07 3.19 19.28
CA GLY A 339 -3.30 3.54 18.58
C GLY A 339 -3.30 3.13 17.11
N ASN A 340 -4.45 3.31 16.46
CA ASN A 340 -4.59 2.95 15.05
C ASN A 340 -3.82 3.90 14.12
N MET A 341 -3.76 5.19 14.41
CA MET A 341 -3.00 6.16 13.63
C MET A 341 -1.49 5.89 13.67
N VAL A 342 -1.00 5.23 14.76
CA VAL A 342 0.38 4.78 14.90
C VAL A 342 0.74 3.80 13.79
N THR A 343 -0.20 2.96 13.35
CA THR A 343 0.02 1.95 12.31
C THR A 343 0.48 2.54 10.99
N ILE A 344 0.19 3.83 10.73
CA ILE A 344 0.61 4.60 9.56
C ILE A 344 1.80 5.50 9.90
N TRP A 345 1.67 6.39 10.91
CA TRP A 345 2.67 7.42 11.12
C TRP A 345 4.04 6.88 11.56
N ARG A 346 4.12 5.65 12.10
CA ARG A 346 5.38 5.00 12.43
C ARG A 346 6.33 4.82 11.23
N TRP A 347 5.79 4.87 10.00
CA TRP A 347 6.50 4.74 8.73
C TRP A 347 6.62 6.07 7.97
N ARG A 348 6.19 7.18 8.58
CA ARG A 348 6.01 8.46 7.90
C ARG A 348 7.29 9.00 7.27
N GLN A 349 8.40 8.92 7.98
CA GLN A 349 9.68 9.42 7.45
C GLN A 349 10.09 8.67 6.19
N GLU A 350 9.92 7.37 6.19
CA GLU A 350 10.35 6.50 5.09
C GLU A 350 9.50 6.74 3.83
N TYR A 351 8.17 6.79 3.95
CA TYR A 351 7.35 7.03 2.76
C TYR A 351 7.39 8.48 2.26
N GLN A 352 7.68 9.45 3.13
CA GLN A 352 7.89 10.83 2.72
C GLN A 352 9.23 10.99 1.98
N ASN A 353 10.30 10.40 2.48
CA ASN A 353 11.59 10.38 1.79
C ASN A 353 11.51 9.70 0.42
N ASP A 354 10.81 8.56 0.34
CA ASP A 354 10.63 7.83 -0.92
C ASP A 354 9.85 8.66 -1.95
N PHE A 355 8.80 9.37 -1.51
CA PHE A 355 8.07 10.28 -2.39
C PHE A 355 8.93 11.47 -2.83
N ALA A 356 9.66 12.09 -1.92
CA ALA A 356 10.57 13.20 -2.25
C ALA A 356 11.62 12.78 -3.29
N ALA A 357 12.23 11.60 -3.15
CA ALA A 357 13.16 11.08 -4.14
C ALA A 357 12.51 10.92 -5.51
N ARG A 358 11.29 10.34 -5.57
CA ARG A 358 10.55 10.18 -6.83
C ARG A 358 10.17 11.52 -7.47
N MET A 359 9.95 12.56 -6.66
CA MET A 359 9.76 13.91 -7.17
C MET A 359 11.05 14.49 -7.76
N VAL A 360 12.20 14.24 -7.17
CA VAL A 360 13.52 14.59 -7.77
C VAL A 360 13.71 13.88 -9.10
N TRP A 361 13.29 12.60 -9.22
CA TRP A 361 13.35 11.81 -10.46
C TRP A 361 12.56 12.44 -11.61
N THR A 362 11.61 13.33 -11.34
CA THR A 362 10.82 14.00 -12.38
C THR A 362 11.66 14.94 -13.26
N THR A 363 12.81 15.41 -12.77
CA THR A 363 13.62 16.45 -13.44
C THR A 363 15.09 16.12 -13.59
N LYS A 364 15.62 15.21 -12.76
CA LYS A 364 17.05 14.90 -12.70
C LYS A 364 17.39 13.62 -13.46
N SER A 365 18.66 13.43 -13.82
CA SER A 365 19.16 12.18 -14.39
C SER A 365 19.35 11.11 -13.31
N PHE A 366 19.49 9.84 -13.71
CA PHE A 366 19.74 8.74 -12.78
C PHE A 366 20.95 9.02 -11.88
N ALA A 367 22.08 9.41 -12.43
CA ALA A 367 23.30 9.65 -11.68
C ALA A 367 23.25 10.84 -10.70
N GLU A 368 22.23 11.70 -10.77
CA GLU A 368 22.01 12.84 -9.87
C GLU A 368 21.02 12.54 -8.74
N CYS A 369 20.46 11.32 -8.72
CA CYS A 369 19.38 10.95 -7.81
C CYS A 369 19.78 9.79 -6.92
N ASN A 370 19.14 9.71 -5.76
CA ASN A 370 19.19 8.53 -4.91
C ASN A 370 18.12 7.51 -5.31
N HIS A 371 18.49 6.21 -5.26
CA HIS A 371 17.60 5.06 -5.49
C HIS A 371 17.64 4.12 -4.29
N PRO A 372 16.50 3.46 -3.98
CA PRO A 372 16.42 2.68 -2.76
C PRO A 372 17.30 1.43 -2.81
N PRO A 373 17.81 0.98 -1.64
CA PRO A 373 18.58 -0.25 -1.53
C PRO A 373 17.75 -1.47 -1.94
N ILE A 374 18.44 -2.56 -2.27
CA ILE A 374 17.86 -3.85 -2.68
C ILE A 374 18.13 -4.89 -1.59
N PRO A 375 17.22 -5.03 -0.59
CA PRO A 375 17.40 -6.00 0.49
C PRO A 375 17.34 -7.44 -0.02
N MET A 376 18.29 -8.27 0.42
CA MET A 376 18.30 -9.69 0.19
C MET A 376 18.22 -10.45 1.52
N LEU A 377 17.79 -11.70 1.48
CA LEU A 377 17.87 -12.65 2.58
C LEU A 377 18.68 -13.84 2.11
N ALA A 378 19.64 -14.29 2.91
CA ALA A 378 20.41 -15.51 2.67
C ALA A 378 19.66 -16.79 3.12
N HIS A 379 18.38 -16.65 3.48
CA HIS A 379 17.48 -17.73 3.90
C HIS A 379 16.06 -17.46 3.37
N SER A 380 15.14 -18.42 3.59
CA SER A 380 13.71 -18.23 3.29
C SER A 380 13.12 -17.10 4.13
N ASP A 381 12.16 -16.38 3.59
CA ASP A 381 11.32 -15.43 4.33
C ASP A 381 10.26 -16.11 5.24
N HIS A 382 10.15 -17.45 5.14
CA HIS A 382 9.36 -18.29 6.03
C HIS A 382 10.28 -19.35 6.68
N LEU A 383 10.41 -19.29 7.99
CA LEU A 383 11.19 -20.22 8.79
C LEU A 383 10.27 -21.01 9.71
N THR A 384 10.65 -22.26 9.99
CA THR A 384 10.03 -23.09 11.02
C THR A 384 11.11 -23.56 11.97
N VAL A 385 10.94 -23.31 13.26
CA VAL A 385 11.91 -23.63 14.31
C VAL A 385 11.19 -24.22 15.53
N HIS A 386 11.89 -24.93 16.39
CA HIS A 386 11.37 -25.42 17.66
C HIS A 386 11.65 -24.44 18.80
N SER A 387 10.85 -24.53 19.85
CA SER A 387 11.04 -23.80 21.11
C SER A 387 12.48 -23.93 21.63
N GLY A 388 13.16 -22.80 21.82
CA GLY A 388 14.54 -22.74 22.30
C GLY A 388 15.61 -22.97 21.23
N GLU A 389 15.25 -23.23 19.98
CA GLU A 389 16.19 -23.37 18.86
C GLU A 389 16.82 -22.03 18.49
N GLU A 390 18.12 -22.06 18.17
CA GLU A 390 18.80 -20.89 17.60
C GLU A 390 18.69 -20.89 16.09
N PHE A 391 18.37 -19.74 15.50
CA PHE A 391 18.33 -19.50 14.06
C PHE A 391 18.94 -18.13 13.74
N HIS A 392 19.21 -17.88 12.48
CA HIS A 392 19.82 -16.63 12.03
C HIS A 392 18.87 -15.84 11.12
N LEU A 393 18.78 -14.53 11.36
CA LEU A 393 18.25 -13.54 10.45
C LEU A 393 19.42 -12.95 9.69
N ASN A 394 19.55 -13.26 8.38
CA ASN A 394 20.74 -12.94 7.58
C ASN A 394 20.34 -12.20 6.31
N ALA A 395 20.83 -10.97 6.17
CA ALA A 395 20.63 -10.05 5.04
C ALA A 395 21.83 -9.99 4.09
N GLU A 396 22.68 -11.01 4.08
CA GLU A 396 23.82 -11.10 3.16
C GLU A 396 23.34 -11.00 1.69
N GLY A 397 24.11 -10.30 0.87
CA GLY A 397 23.77 -10.06 -0.54
C GLY A 397 22.95 -8.79 -0.77
N THR A 398 22.57 -8.05 0.28
CA THR A 398 21.94 -6.73 0.17
C THR A 398 22.89 -5.75 -0.50
N THR A 399 22.37 -4.98 -1.49
CA THR A 399 23.15 -4.01 -2.27
C THR A 399 22.44 -2.68 -2.37
N ASP A 400 23.16 -1.68 -2.83
CA ASP A 400 22.63 -0.37 -3.17
C ASP A 400 22.95 -0.04 -4.64
N PRO A 401 21.99 0.43 -5.46
CA PRO A 401 22.21 0.68 -6.88
C PRO A 401 23.14 1.86 -7.17
N ASP A 402 23.23 2.81 -6.24
CA ASP A 402 24.08 4.01 -6.36
C ASP A 402 25.45 3.81 -5.69
N GLY A 403 25.62 2.68 -5.00
CA GLY A 403 26.83 2.36 -4.25
C GLY A 403 26.90 3.04 -2.88
N ASP A 404 25.78 3.53 -2.39
CA ASP A 404 25.70 4.16 -1.07
C ASP A 404 25.94 3.15 0.06
N SER A 405 26.50 3.64 1.15
CA SER A 405 26.58 2.86 2.39
C SER A 405 25.17 2.58 2.92
N ILE A 406 24.94 1.37 3.37
CA ILE A 406 23.63 0.93 3.90
C ILE A 406 23.71 0.61 5.39
N SER A 407 22.58 0.80 6.07
CA SER A 407 22.40 0.42 7.47
C SER A 407 21.27 -0.60 7.60
N TYR A 408 21.44 -1.52 8.55
CA TYR A 408 20.52 -2.61 8.82
C TYR A 408 19.88 -2.41 10.18
N LEU A 409 18.56 -2.65 10.27
CA LEU A 409 17.86 -2.73 11.53
C LEU A 409 16.87 -3.90 11.48
N TRP A 410 17.09 -4.89 12.35
CA TRP A 410 16.13 -5.96 12.60
C TRP A 410 15.27 -5.61 13.81
N PHE A 411 13.96 -5.82 13.71
CA PHE A 411 13.05 -5.69 14.84
C PHE A 411 11.88 -6.66 14.72
N GLN A 412 11.34 -7.06 15.86
CA GLN A 412 10.08 -7.81 15.93
C GLN A 412 8.92 -6.86 15.69
N TYR A 413 7.90 -7.32 14.95
CA TYR A 413 6.62 -6.64 14.80
C TYR A 413 5.54 -7.49 15.51
N PRO A 414 5.40 -7.36 16.85
CA PRO A 414 4.60 -8.29 17.64
C PRO A 414 3.12 -8.22 17.32
N GLU A 415 2.63 -7.06 16.86
CA GLU A 415 1.22 -6.87 16.50
C GLU A 415 0.82 -7.72 15.30
N ALA A 416 1.74 -7.99 14.39
CA ALA A 416 1.49 -8.76 13.16
C ALA A 416 1.48 -10.29 13.40
N GLY A 417 2.19 -10.80 14.43
CA GLY A 417 2.28 -12.22 14.76
C GLY A 417 1.25 -12.67 15.78
N THR A 418 1.18 -13.97 16.04
CA THR A 418 0.37 -14.54 17.14
C THR A 418 1.12 -14.50 18.48
N TYR A 419 2.46 -14.61 18.45
CA TYR A 419 3.29 -14.47 19.66
C TYR A 419 3.37 -13.00 20.07
N LYS A 420 2.77 -12.68 21.22
CA LYS A 420 2.70 -11.30 21.74
C LYS A 420 3.81 -10.97 22.73
N GLY A 421 4.65 -11.96 23.09
CA GLY A 421 5.82 -11.75 23.92
C GLY A 421 6.96 -11.06 23.15
N PHE A 422 7.96 -10.62 23.89
CA PHE A 422 9.17 -10.05 23.31
C PHE A 422 10.23 -11.15 23.10
N VAL A 423 10.80 -11.20 21.91
CA VAL A 423 11.95 -12.06 21.61
C VAL A 423 13.23 -11.26 21.89
N SER A 424 14.02 -11.73 22.83
CA SER A 424 15.29 -11.09 23.16
C SER A 424 16.33 -11.41 22.08
N PHE A 425 16.72 -10.41 21.35
CA PHE A 425 17.89 -10.41 20.47
C PHE A 425 18.57 -9.05 20.63
N LYS A 426 19.77 -8.89 20.11
CA LYS A 426 20.47 -7.60 20.21
C LYS A 426 19.99 -6.62 19.13
N PRO A 427 18.80 -6.00 19.29
CA PRO A 427 18.16 -5.24 18.21
C PRO A 427 18.89 -3.93 17.89
N TYR A 428 19.70 -3.46 18.84
CA TYR A 428 20.39 -2.17 18.77
C TYR A 428 21.89 -2.29 18.54
N ALA A 429 22.38 -3.51 18.28
CA ALA A 429 23.70 -3.63 17.69
C ALA A 429 23.59 -3.12 16.26
N ALA A 430 23.68 -1.79 16.12
CA ALA A 430 23.54 -1.09 14.85
C ALA A 430 24.34 -1.79 13.77
N ASN A 431 23.70 -2.04 12.62
CA ASN A 431 24.33 -2.47 11.40
C ASN A 431 24.72 -3.97 11.33
N LEU A 432 24.04 -4.84 12.06
CA LEU A 432 24.22 -6.29 11.88
C LEU A 432 23.34 -6.80 10.74
N TYR A 433 23.97 -7.25 9.67
CA TYR A 433 23.27 -7.93 8.57
C TYR A 433 22.97 -9.40 8.92
N ASN A 434 23.70 -10.01 9.85
CA ASN A 434 23.51 -11.36 10.35
C ASN A 434 23.31 -11.35 11.87
N LEU A 435 22.15 -11.81 12.34
CA LEU A 435 21.71 -11.73 13.73
C LEU A 435 21.27 -13.10 14.23
N PRO A 436 21.95 -13.72 15.23
CA PRO A 436 21.45 -14.91 15.89
C PRO A 436 20.24 -14.58 16.78
N VAL A 437 19.23 -15.43 16.72
CA VAL A 437 17.98 -15.31 17.46
C VAL A 437 17.65 -16.66 18.10
N THR A 438 17.28 -16.67 19.37
CA THR A 438 16.75 -17.87 20.05
C THR A 438 15.22 -17.81 20.03
N ALA A 439 14.58 -18.85 19.52
CA ALA A 439 13.14 -18.98 19.52
C ALA A 439 12.59 -19.02 20.96
N PRO A 440 11.49 -18.33 21.27
CA PRO A 440 10.87 -18.40 22.58
C PRO A 440 10.33 -19.82 22.87
N VAL A 441 10.16 -20.13 24.14
CA VAL A 441 9.46 -21.35 24.57
C VAL A 441 7.96 -21.08 24.44
N VAL A 442 7.26 -21.93 23.69
CA VAL A 442 5.82 -21.83 23.46
C VAL A 442 5.11 -23.16 23.70
N ASP A 443 3.87 -23.12 24.19
CA ASP A 443 3.05 -24.29 24.46
C ASP A 443 2.16 -24.70 23.28
N SER A 444 2.00 -23.80 22.31
CA SER A 444 1.28 -24.02 21.07
C SER A 444 2.00 -23.33 19.90
N VAL A 445 1.68 -23.74 18.67
CA VAL A 445 2.27 -23.11 17.47
C VAL A 445 2.04 -21.60 17.47
N GLN A 446 3.12 -20.84 17.34
CA GLN A 446 3.09 -19.38 17.30
C GLN A 446 3.79 -18.84 16.05
N THR A 447 3.37 -17.67 15.61
CA THR A 447 4.05 -16.94 14.54
C THR A 447 4.66 -15.65 15.05
N ILE A 448 5.87 -15.35 14.57
CA ILE A 448 6.61 -14.14 14.90
C ILE A 448 6.99 -13.46 13.58
N HIS A 449 6.74 -12.16 13.48
CA HIS A 449 7.19 -11.37 12.33
C HIS A 449 8.43 -10.56 12.71
N PHE A 450 9.54 -10.83 12.03
CA PHE A 450 10.72 -10.00 12.06
C PHE A 450 10.80 -9.15 10.81
N ILE A 451 11.09 -7.87 10.99
CA ILE A 451 11.26 -6.93 9.89
C ILE A 451 12.72 -6.53 9.81
N LEU A 452 13.32 -6.75 8.64
CA LEU A 452 14.56 -6.11 8.26
C LEU A 452 14.21 -4.75 7.64
N ARG A 453 14.77 -3.68 8.17
CA ARG A 453 14.77 -2.35 7.58
C ARG A 453 16.19 -2.06 7.10
N VAL A 454 16.33 -1.84 5.80
CA VAL A 454 17.59 -1.42 5.15
C VAL A 454 17.41 0.02 4.69
N THR A 455 18.30 0.90 5.15
CA THR A 455 18.28 2.31 4.80
C THR A 455 19.65 2.72 4.25
N ASP A 456 19.69 3.34 3.07
CA ASP A 456 20.90 3.90 2.48
C ASP A 456 21.35 5.20 3.18
N LYS A 457 22.46 5.76 2.74
CA LYS A 457 23.00 7.06 3.20
C LYS A 457 22.93 8.13 2.13
N GLY A 458 22.13 7.89 1.09
CA GLY A 458 21.84 8.88 0.05
C GLY A 458 20.97 10.04 0.53
N THR A 459 20.60 10.93 -0.36
CA THR A 459 19.79 12.11 -0.03
C THR A 459 18.61 12.24 -1.01
N PRO A 460 17.36 12.15 -0.48
CA PRO A 460 16.99 11.73 0.88
C PRO A 460 17.35 10.26 1.12
N ALA A 461 17.60 9.87 2.38
CA ALA A 461 17.86 8.48 2.73
C ALA A 461 16.63 7.62 2.45
N LEU A 462 16.79 6.53 1.69
CA LEU A 462 15.70 5.67 1.23
C LEU A 462 15.71 4.33 1.95
N THR A 463 14.53 3.76 2.12
CA THR A 463 14.34 2.54 2.89
C THR A 463 13.58 1.48 2.11
N ARG A 464 14.06 0.24 2.20
CA ARG A 464 13.34 -0.98 1.76
C ARG A 464 13.40 -2.03 2.87
N TYR A 465 12.54 -3.00 2.77
CA TYR A 465 12.34 -3.97 3.85
C TYR A 465 12.39 -5.41 3.36
N LYS A 466 12.54 -6.32 4.31
CA LYS A 466 12.14 -7.73 4.19
C LYS A 466 11.35 -8.11 5.43
N ARG A 467 10.31 -8.90 5.24
CA ARG A 467 9.55 -9.53 6.32
C ARG A 467 9.97 -10.99 6.39
N VAL A 468 10.34 -11.45 7.58
CA VAL A 468 10.60 -12.86 7.88
C VAL A 468 9.55 -13.34 8.84
N MET A 469 8.78 -14.34 8.45
CA MET A 469 7.78 -14.98 9.28
C MET A 469 8.36 -16.27 9.86
N VAL A 470 8.42 -16.35 11.19
CA VAL A 470 8.95 -17.52 11.91
C VAL A 470 7.81 -18.22 12.59
N THR A 471 7.57 -19.47 12.20
CA THR A 471 6.66 -20.39 12.91
C THR A 471 7.45 -21.11 13.98
N VAL A 472 7.06 -20.91 15.24
CA VAL A 472 7.67 -21.59 16.38
C VAL A 472 6.78 -22.75 16.80
N LEU A 473 7.35 -23.96 16.76
CA LEU A 473 6.70 -25.19 17.21
C LEU A 473 6.99 -25.43 18.71
N PRO A 474 6.05 -25.96 19.48
CA PRO A 474 6.34 -26.41 20.85
C PRO A 474 7.41 -27.53 20.83
N LYS A 475 8.01 -27.78 22.01
CA LYS A 475 8.99 -28.88 22.16
C LYS A 475 8.36 -30.25 21.98
#